data_8b454f9ba3d86cbf0848c200ade783c5
#
_entry.id   8b454f9ba3d86cbf0848c200ade783c5
#
_cell.length_a   1.000
_cell.length_b   1.000
_cell.length_c   1.000
_cell.angle_alpha   90.00
_cell.angle_beta   90.00
_cell.angle_gamma   90.00
#
_symmetry.space_group_name_H-M   'P 1'
#
loop_
_entity.id
_entity.type
_entity.pdbx_description
1 polymer ?
#
loop_
_entity_poly.entity_id
_entity_poly.type
_entity_poly.pdbx_seq_one_letter_code
_entity_poly.pdbx_strand_id
1 'polypeptide(L)'
;GSTQFTHGINLYNQEDQHIFSSHDVTSDISNLKKEKGNYKATAWIPGNLLPEGIYHLSVALFNPNPVDIFLHEEKILSFEIYTDFGKLNARGNYADHFPGIIRPLINWEAKKISK
;
A
#
# COMPACT_ATOMS: atom_id res chain seq x y z
N GLY A 1 -27.88 6.18 -13.54
CA GLY A 1 -28.00 6.68 -12.21
C GLY A 1 -26.66 6.93 -11.56
N SER A 2 -26.70 7.37 -10.31
CA SER A 2 -25.50 7.60 -9.53
C SER A 2 -25.42 6.58 -8.41
N THR A 3 -24.21 6.25 -8.00
CA THR A 3 -23.98 5.31 -6.91
C THR A 3 -22.80 5.79 -6.09
N GLN A 4 -22.87 5.56 -4.79
CA GLN A 4 -21.75 5.86 -3.89
C GLN A 4 -20.89 4.61 -3.78
N PHE A 5 -19.60 4.76 -4.07
CA PHE A 5 -18.67 3.65 -3.93
C PHE A 5 -17.26 4.17 -3.61
N THR A 6 -16.47 3.31 -3.01
CA THR A 6 -15.11 3.59 -2.60
C THR A 6 -14.19 2.58 -3.25
N HIS A 7 -13.03 3.07 -3.73
CA HIS A 7 -11.95 2.23 -4.20
C HIS A 7 -11.13 1.74 -3.03
N GLY A 8 -10.79 0.46 -3.04
CA GLY A 8 -9.93 -0.13 -2.02
C GLY A 8 -8.90 -1.05 -2.64
N ILE A 9 -7.76 -1.15 -1.98
CA ILE A 9 -6.71 -2.10 -2.35
C ILE A 9 -6.29 -2.91 -1.13
N ASN A 10 -5.87 -4.15 -1.38
CA ASN A 10 -5.26 -5.01 -0.39
C ASN A 10 -3.93 -5.49 -0.95
N LEU A 11 -2.89 -5.40 -0.15
CA LEU A 11 -1.56 -5.86 -0.55
C LEU A 11 -1.18 -7.10 0.23
N TYR A 12 -0.66 -8.10 -0.50
CA TYR A 12 -0.18 -9.36 0.05
C TYR A 12 1.26 -9.59 -0.40
N ASN A 13 2.05 -10.25 0.44
CA ASN A 13 3.37 -10.69 0.04
C ASN A 13 3.31 -12.05 -0.66
N GLN A 14 4.46 -12.61 -1.02
CA GLN A 14 4.54 -13.89 -1.73
C GLN A 14 4.02 -15.06 -0.90
N GLU A 15 4.07 -14.96 0.43
CA GLU A 15 3.57 -15.97 1.35
C GLU A 15 2.08 -15.79 1.68
N ASP A 16 1.40 -14.92 0.93
CA ASP A 16 -0.02 -14.60 1.13
C ASP A 16 -0.33 -13.94 2.47
N GLN A 17 0.65 -13.35 3.12
CA GLN A 17 0.38 -12.52 4.28
C GLN A 17 -0.22 -11.20 3.85
N HIS A 18 -1.28 -10.79 4.51
CA HIS A 18 -1.93 -9.51 4.26
C HIS A 18 -1.10 -8.39 4.88
N ILE A 19 -0.49 -7.57 4.04
CA ILE A 19 0.42 -6.52 4.49
C ILE A 19 -0.36 -5.29 4.94
N PHE A 20 -1.23 -4.78 4.06
CA PHE A 20 -2.10 -3.65 4.44
C PHE A 20 -3.31 -3.58 3.51
N SER A 21 -4.31 -2.85 4.00
CA SER A 21 -5.45 -2.40 3.20
C SER A 21 -5.43 -0.88 3.14
N SER A 22 -5.88 -0.32 2.04
CA SER A 22 -6.05 1.12 1.90
C SER A 22 -7.32 1.41 1.12
N HIS A 23 -8.09 2.37 1.61
CA HIS A 23 -9.31 2.83 0.96
C HIS A 23 -9.15 4.29 0.58
N ASP A 24 -9.77 4.68 -0.52
CA ASP A 24 -9.77 6.08 -0.93
C ASP A 24 -10.67 6.89 0.01
N VAL A 25 -10.05 7.57 0.96
CA VAL A 25 -10.75 8.43 1.92
C VAL A 25 -10.34 9.90 1.77
N THR A 26 -9.41 10.19 0.87
CA THR A 26 -8.79 11.52 0.76
C THR A 26 -9.00 12.21 -0.57
N SER A 27 -9.41 11.50 -1.63
CA SER A 27 -9.64 12.16 -2.90
C SER A 27 -10.87 13.07 -2.85
N ASP A 28 -10.92 14.02 -3.75
CA ASP A 28 -12.00 15.02 -3.78
C ASP A 28 -13.39 14.40 -3.98
N ILE A 29 -13.44 13.23 -4.60
CA ILE A 29 -14.72 12.56 -4.88
C ILE A 29 -14.98 11.35 -4.01
N SER A 30 -14.17 11.11 -2.97
CA SER A 30 -14.27 9.89 -2.16
C SER A 30 -15.63 9.73 -1.48
N ASN A 31 -16.23 10.84 -1.06
CA ASN A 31 -17.51 10.84 -0.33
C ASN A 31 -18.69 11.26 -1.20
N LEU A 32 -18.50 11.40 -2.51
CA LEU A 32 -19.54 11.82 -3.42
C LEU A 32 -20.19 10.63 -4.10
N LYS A 33 -21.48 10.75 -4.42
CA LYS A 33 -22.13 9.81 -5.32
C LYS A 33 -21.53 9.98 -6.70
N LYS A 34 -21.15 8.87 -7.31
CA LYS A 34 -20.52 8.88 -8.63
C LYS A 34 -21.56 8.55 -9.68
N GLU A 35 -21.69 9.43 -10.66
CA GLU A 35 -22.56 9.20 -11.80
C GLU A 35 -21.92 8.16 -12.73
N LYS A 36 -22.75 7.58 -13.61
CA LYS A 36 -22.27 6.63 -14.61
C LYS A 36 -21.19 7.29 -15.46
N GLY A 37 -20.07 6.61 -15.63
CA GLY A 37 -18.95 7.10 -16.42
C GLY A 37 -17.69 6.31 -16.12
N ASN A 38 -16.58 6.82 -16.64
CA ASN A 38 -15.28 6.22 -16.43
C ASN A 38 -14.53 7.00 -15.35
N TYR A 39 -13.97 6.29 -14.39
CA TYR A 39 -13.24 6.88 -13.27
C TYR A 39 -11.84 6.29 -13.22
N LYS A 40 -10.89 7.14 -12.86
CA LYS A 40 -9.52 6.72 -12.61
C LYS A 40 -9.16 7.05 -11.17
N ALA A 41 -8.78 6.04 -10.40
CA ALA A 41 -8.25 6.21 -9.06
C ALA A 41 -6.77 5.86 -9.08
N THR A 42 -5.96 6.67 -8.42
CA THR A 42 -4.53 6.43 -8.31
C THR A 42 -4.15 6.40 -6.85
N ALA A 43 -3.44 5.35 -6.45
CA ALA A 43 -2.91 5.22 -5.10
C ALA A 43 -1.39 5.17 -5.18
N TRP A 44 -0.73 5.95 -4.33
CA TRP A 44 0.73 5.94 -4.24
C TRP A 44 1.15 5.18 -2.99
N ILE A 45 1.88 4.09 -3.18
CA ILE A 45 2.49 3.37 -2.07
C ILE A 45 3.84 4.04 -1.80
N PRO A 46 4.08 4.53 -0.57
CA PRO A 46 5.34 5.20 -0.28
C PRO A 46 6.54 4.32 -0.56
N GLY A 47 7.61 4.92 -1.07
CA GLY A 47 8.90 4.26 -1.13
C GLY A 47 9.44 4.02 0.27
N ASN A 48 10.41 3.12 0.39
CA ASN A 48 11.04 2.79 1.68
C ASN A 48 10.02 2.27 2.72
N LEU A 49 9.07 1.47 2.28
CA LEU A 49 8.08 0.86 3.15
C LEU A 49 8.11 -0.66 3.09
N LEU A 50 8.26 -1.22 1.90
CA LEU A 50 8.16 -2.65 1.68
C LEU A 50 9.55 -3.29 1.56
N PRO A 51 9.80 -4.43 2.24
CA PRO A 51 10.98 -5.23 1.98
C PRO A 51 11.06 -5.68 0.53
N GLU A 52 12.25 -6.04 0.08
CA GLU A 52 12.42 -6.67 -1.22
C GLU A 52 11.61 -7.96 -1.30
N GLY A 53 11.04 -8.24 -2.47
CA GLY A 53 10.24 -9.43 -2.71
C GLY A 53 9.13 -9.18 -3.69
N ILE A 54 8.31 -10.21 -3.87
CA ILE A 54 7.17 -10.20 -4.79
C ILE A 54 5.90 -9.94 -3.99
N TYR A 55 5.05 -9.07 -4.53
CA TYR A 55 3.79 -8.67 -3.90
C TYR A 55 2.64 -8.84 -4.88
N HIS A 56 1.47 -9.08 -4.32
CA HIS A 56 0.22 -9.23 -5.08
C HIS A 56 -0.79 -8.19 -4.60
N LEU A 57 -1.48 -7.60 -5.54
CA LEU A 57 -2.47 -6.57 -5.26
C LEU A 57 -3.86 -7.06 -5.62
N SER A 58 -4.80 -6.90 -4.69
CA SER A 58 -6.23 -7.09 -4.91
C SER A 58 -6.92 -5.74 -4.88
N VAL A 59 -8.00 -5.60 -5.65
CA VAL A 59 -8.78 -4.36 -5.68
C VAL A 59 -10.24 -4.64 -5.37
N ALA A 60 -10.91 -3.64 -4.83
CA ALA A 60 -12.33 -3.71 -4.53
C ALA A 60 -13.02 -2.38 -4.80
N LEU A 61 -14.29 -2.46 -5.14
CA LEU A 61 -15.23 -1.34 -5.14
C LEU A 61 -16.35 -1.69 -4.17
N PHE A 62 -16.66 -0.80 -3.26
CA PHE A 62 -17.65 -1.09 -2.23
C PHE A 62 -18.31 0.17 -1.71
N ASN A 63 -19.49 -0.02 -1.10
CA ASN A 63 -20.14 1.01 -0.30
C ASN A 63 -19.71 0.81 1.15
N PRO A 64 -19.09 1.80 1.79
CA PRO A 64 -18.55 1.60 3.14
C PRO A 64 -19.59 1.59 4.26
N ASN A 65 -20.79 2.20 4.06
CA ASN A 65 -21.75 2.39 5.13
C ASN A 65 -23.22 2.24 4.65
N PRO A 66 -23.84 1.05 4.74
CA PRO A 66 -23.28 -0.24 5.18
C PRO A 66 -22.36 -0.83 4.12
N VAL A 67 -21.52 -1.76 4.52
CA VAL A 67 -20.61 -2.40 3.59
C VAL A 67 -21.39 -3.22 2.57
N ASP A 68 -21.16 -2.91 1.30
CA ASP A 68 -21.74 -3.63 0.17
C ASP A 68 -20.67 -3.68 -0.93
N ILE A 69 -20.17 -4.87 -1.21
CA ILE A 69 -19.06 -5.06 -2.13
C ILE A 69 -19.62 -5.21 -3.54
N PHE A 70 -19.29 -4.26 -4.41
CA PHE A 70 -19.73 -4.30 -5.81
C PHE A 70 -18.78 -5.09 -6.70
N LEU A 71 -17.48 -5.06 -6.38
CA LEU A 71 -16.45 -5.72 -7.15
C LEU A 71 -15.29 -6.06 -6.22
N HIS A 72 -14.79 -7.29 -6.34
CA HIS A 72 -13.58 -7.70 -5.65
C HIS A 72 -12.78 -8.60 -6.59
N GLU A 73 -11.61 -8.12 -7.02
CA GLU A 73 -10.71 -8.86 -7.89
C GLU A 73 -9.43 -9.16 -7.14
N GLU A 74 -9.15 -10.43 -6.92
CA GLU A 74 -7.99 -10.86 -6.17
C GLU A 74 -6.76 -10.98 -7.08
N LYS A 75 -5.63 -10.52 -6.58
CA LYS A 75 -4.30 -10.71 -7.19
C LYS A 75 -4.28 -10.32 -8.66
N ILE A 76 -4.89 -9.18 -8.98
CA ILE A 76 -4.96 -8.70 -10.35
C ILE A 76 -3.62 -8.20 -10.87
N LEU A 77 -2.69 -7.90 -9.97
CA LEU A 77 -1.39 -7.33 -10.30
C LEU A 77 -0.35 -7.92 -9.37
N SER A 78 0.82 -8.24 -9.93
CA SER A 78 1.98 -8.63 -9.15
C SER A 78 3.14 -7.72 -9.51
N PHE A 79 3.98 -7.40 -8.53
CA PHE A 79 5.15 -6.57 -8.75
C PHE A 79 6.27 -7.00 -7.81
N GLU A 80 7.47 -6.57 -8.14
CA GLU A 80 8.65 -6.90 -7.34
C GLU A 80 9.30 -5.64 -6.80
N ILE A 81 9.70 -5.68 -5.54
CA ILE A 81 10.44 -4.62 -4.87
C ILE A 81 11.90 -5.03 -4.77
N TYR A 82 12.78 -4.11 -5.12
CA TYR A 82 14.23 -4.30 -5.06
C TYR A 82 14.84 -3.39 -4.01
N THR A 83 15.91 -3.85 -3.37
CA THR A 83 16.73 -3.00 -2.51
C THR A 83 17.90 -2.46 -3.32
N ASP A 84 18.05 -1.14 -3.34
CA ASP A 84 19.16 -0.47 -3.98
C ASP A 84 20.18 -0.08 -2.90
N PHE A 85 21.21 -0.90 -2.73
CA PHE A 85 22.19 -0.72 -1.66
C PHE A 85 23.01 0.55 -1.78
N GLY A 86 23.07 1.17 -2.91
CA GLY A 86 23.81 2.42 -3.08
C GLY A 86 23.02 3.67 -2.70
N LYS A 87 21.75 3.51 -2.28
CA LYS A 87 20.86 4.62 -2.04
C LYS A 87 20.26 4.56 -0.64
N LEU A 88 19.65 5.68 -0.22
CA LEU A 88 19.02 5.76 1.08
C LEU A 88 17.84 4.81 1.18
N ASN A 89 17.92 3.88 2.12
CA ASN A 89 16.85 2.94 2.42
C ASN A 89 16.98 2.47 3.87
N ALA A 90 15.94 1.81 4.38
CA ALA A 90 15.90 1.39 5.78
C ALA A 90 16.94 0.34 6.13
N ARG A 91 17.40 -0.42 5.14
CA ARG A 91 18.42 -1.46 5.32
C ARG A 91 19.83 -0.86 5.41
N GLY A 92 20.07 0.28 4.81
CA GLY A 92 21.40 0.84 4.71
C GLY A 92 22.34 -0.12 4.00
N ASN A 93 23.49 -0.41 4.60
CA ASN A 93 24.47 -1.36 4.07
C ASN A 93 24.36 -2.75 4.70
N TYR A 94 23.33 -2.98 5.49
CA TYR A 94 23.11 -4.27 6.14
C TYR A 94 22.61 -5.28 5.10
N ALA A 95 23.40 -6.32 4.86
CA ALA A 95 23.14 -7.25 3.76
C ALA A 95 22.58 -8.60 4.22
N ASP A 96 22.58 -8.89 5.52
CA ASP A 96 22.01 -10.11 6.07
C ASP A 96 20.49 -10.04 6.18
N HIS A 97 19.87 -11.09 6.73
CA HIS A 97 18.43 -11.13 6.92
C HIS A 97 17.95 -9.93 7.75
N PHE A 98 17.02 -9.18 7.20
CA PHE A 98 16.43 -8.01 7.84
C PHE A 98 14.97 -8.33 8.15
N PRO A 99 14.62 -8.54 9.43
CA PRO A 99 13.30 -9.08 9.77
C PRO A 99 12.19 -8.05 9.60
N GLY A 100 10.97 -8.56 9.53
CA GLY A 100 9.76 -7.75 9.47
C GLY A 100 9.08 -7.82 8.11
N ILE A 101 7.77 -7.60 8.10
CA ILE A 101 6.96 -7.64 6.89
C ILE A 101 6.78 -6.26 6.25
N ILE A 102 7.11 -5.20 6.99
CA ILE A 102 7.27 -3.85 6.44
C ILE A 102 8.63 -3.32 6.86
N ARG A 103 9.14 -2.34 6.11
CA ARG A 103 10.48 -1.81 6.34
C ARG A 103 10.47 -0.30 6.14
N PRO A 104 9.86 0.43 7.07
CA PRO A 104 9.83 1.89 6.94
C PRO A 104 11.21 2.48 7.17
N LEU A 105 11.52 3.53 6.41
CA LEU A 105 12.70 4.33 6.66
C LEU A 105 12.39 5.31 7.78
N ILE A 106 12.93 5.02 8.96
CA ILE A 106 12.70 5.83 10.15
C ILE A 106 13.89 6.78 10.32
N ASN A 107 13.59 8.04 10.61
CA ASN A 107 14.61 9.04 10.81
C ASN A 107 15.16 8.93 12.23
N TRP A 108 16.49 8.79 12.35
CA TRP A 108 17.18 8.62 13.62
C TRP A 108 18.08 9.79 13.90
N GLU A 109 18.13 10.21 15.16
CA GLU A 109 19.15 11.09 15.68
C GLU A 109 19.80 10.44 16.87
N ALA A 110 21.13 10.57 16.96
CA ALA A 110 21.89 10.08 18.10
C ALA A 110 23.03 11.03 18.40
N LYS A 111 23.25 11.31 19.67
CA LYS A 111 24.39 12.10 20.09
C LYS A 111 24.93 11.58 21.41
N LYS A 112 26.22 11.79 21.63
CA LYS A 112 26.87 11.44 22.88
C LYS A 112 26.51 12.49 23.94
N ILE A 113 25.94 12.08 25.06
CA ILE A 113 25.49 12.99 26.10
C ILE A 113 26.46 13.02 27.29
N SER A 114 27.47 12.16 27.31
CA SER A 114 28.50 12.14 28.34
C SER A 114 29.82 11.67 27.75
N LYS A 115 30.90 11.92 28.46
CA LYS A 115 32.22 11.46 28.01
C LYS A 115 32.41 9.96 28.19
#